data_ced28655a6d027fad53e9c2fe26f5d17
#
_entry.id   ced28655a6d027fad53e9c2fe26f5d17
#
_cell.length_a   1.000
_cell.length_b   1.000
_cell.length_c   1.000
_cell.angle_alpha   90.00
_cell.angle_beta   90.00
_cell.angle_gamma   90.00
#
_symmetry.space_group_name_H-M   'P 1'
#
loop_
_entity.id
_entity.type
_entity.pdbx_description
1 polymer ?
#
loop_
_entity_poly.entity_id
_entity_poly.type
_entity_poly.pdbx_seq_one_letter_code
_entity_poly.pdbx_strand_id
1 'polypeptide(L)'
;MYFMLKNLLIVLAAGAAAFILFIIVMNISRKRAEQMVQMLFIEKDTEGYRKMADSFLSKVLISSKQRLIFEMTYNRLTGNDEQLEAVFATLGKRKLAPQEAFERFQSVFQYDLKNEKYDDLEAEYKKITDQFGSSDDLYYKGTLREFSYMYNVDYKGDVSLLPEMEKLCSTIPVEQSKGIFAFRCFHLYTIKGDKKKAEKYRKMAAELLGKEVVDEMISIQHTDRQ
;
A
#
# COMPACT_ATOMS: atom_id res chain seq x y z
N MET A 1 -50.11 30.26 -20.82
CA MET A 1 -48.92 30.78 -20.10
C MET A 1 -48.83 30.31 -18.64
N TYR A 2 -49.88 30.46 -17.83
CA TYR A 2 -49.91 30.04 -16.41
C TYR A 2 -49.65 28.53 -16.18
N PHE A 3 -50.19 27.65 -17.00
CA PHE A 3 -49.99 26.19 -16.92
C PHE A 3 -48.56 25.76 -17.21
N MET A 4 -47.91 26.37 -18.19
CA MET A 4 -46.49 26.10 -18.49
C MET A 4 -45.55 26.56 -17.36
N LEU A 5 -45.82 27.71 -16.75
CA LEU A 5 -45.06 28.26 -15.64
C LEU A 5 -45.15 27.35 -14.38
N LYS A 6 -46.37 26.86 -14.08
CA LYS A 6 -46.59 25.92 -12.97
C LYS A 6 -45.83 24.59 -13.17
N ASN A 7 -45.88 24.03 -14.37
CA ASN A 7 -45.14 22.80 -14.66
C ASN A 7 -43.61 22.99 -14.59
N LEU A 8 -43.10 24.14 -15.05
CA LEU A 8 -41.69 24.50 -14.94
C LEU A 8 -41.25 24.59 -13.47
N LEU A 9 -42.07 25.24 -12.62
CA LEU A 9 -41.75 25.34 -11.18
C LEU A 9 -41.75 23.97 -10.49
N ILE A 10 -42.63 23.04 -10.85
CA ILE A 10 -42.67 21.69 -10.31
C ILE A 10 -41.41 20.93 -10.72
N VAL A 11 -40.99 21.03 -11.98
CA VAL A 11 -39.76 20.36 -12.48
C VAL A 11 -38.52 20.93 -11.78
N LEU A 12 -38.44 22.25 -11.61
CA LEU A 12 -37.34 22.89 -10.89
C LEU A 12 -37.28 22.47 -9.40
N ALA A 13 -38.43 22.42 -8.73
CA ALA A 13 -38.53 21.99 -7.34
C ALA A 13 -38.15 20.52 -7.17
N ALA A 14 -38.58 19.64 -8.07
CA ALA A 14 -38.21 18.23 -8.08
C ALA A 14 -36.72 18.05 -8.34
N GLY A 15 -36.15 18.82 -9.29
CA GLY A 15 -34.69 18.82 -9.56
C GLY A 15 -33.86 19.29 -8.36
N ALA A 16 -34.31 20.38 -7.69
CA ALA A 16 -33.65 20.85 -6.47
C ALA A 16 -33.70 19.84 -5.33
N ALA A 17 -34.87 19.20 -5.11
CA ALA A 17 -35.01 18.15 -4.11
C ALA A 17 -34.12 16.94 -4.40
N ALA A 18 -34.06 16.48 -5.66
CA ALA A 18 -33.17 15.39 -6.08
C ALA A 18 -31.71 15.74 -5.87
N PHE A 19 -31.32 16.98 -6.17
CA PHE A 19 -29.94 17.46 -5.96
C PHE A 19 -29.56 17.51 -4.46
N ILE A 20 -30.47 17.99 -3.61
CA ILE A 20 -30.27 17.99 -2.15
C ILE A 20 -30.10 16.55 -1.62
N LEU A 21 -31.01 15.64 -2.05
CA LEU A 21 -30.87 14.21 -1.69
C LEU A 21 -29.55 13.61 -2.15
N PHE A 22 -29.12 13.94 -3.36
CA PHE A 22 -27.81 13.50 -3.88
C PHE A 22 -26.66 13.97 -2.99
N ILE A 23 -26.64 15.26 -2.58
CA ILE A 23 -25.62 15.80 -1.68
C ILE A 23 -25.64 15.07 -0.32
N ILE A 24 -26.82 14.81 0.23
CA ILE A 24 -26.98 14.11 1.51
C ILE A 24 -26.40 12.69 1.41
N VAL A 25 -26.78 11.96 0.36
CA VAL A 25 -26.29 10.58 0.11
C VAL A 25 -24.77 10.57 -0.05
N MET A 26 -24.21 11.50 -0.83
CA MET A 26 -22.77 11.65 -1.03
C MET A 26 -22.04 11.91 0.29
N ASN A 27 -22.58 12.81 1.14
CA ASN A 27 -21.97 13.10 2.45
C ASN A 27 -22.02 11.90 3.40
N ILE A 28 -23.13 11.16 3.42
CA ILE A 28 -23.25 9.94 4.24
C ILE A 28 -22.27 8.87 3.74
N SER A 29 -22.20 8.66 2.42
CA SER A 29 -21.27 7.73 1.79
C SER A 29 -19.81 8.06 2.15
N ARG A 30 -19.44 9.32 2.01
CA ARG A 30 -18.09 9.80 2.33
C ARG A 30 -17.75 9.60 3.81
N LYS A 31 -18.61 10.04 4.74
CA LYS A 31 -18.38 9.84 6.18
C LYS A 31 -18.23 8.37 6.54
N ARG A 32 -19.02 7.51 5.90
CA ARG A 32 -18.94 6.06 6.14
C ARG A 32 -17.63 5.45 5.63
N ALA A 33 -17.19 5.88 4.45
CA ALA A 33 -15.87 5.48 3.94
C ALA A 33 -14.73 5.96 4.85
N GLU A 34 -14.78 7.21 5.33
CA GLU A 34 -13.82 7.75 6.29
C GLU A 34 -13.79 6.94 7.59
N GLN A 35 -14.95 6.56 8.14
CA GLN A 35 -15.04 5.70 9.33
C GLN A 35 -14.41 4.31 9.08
N MET A 36 -14.64 3.70 7.92
CA MET A 36 -14.04 2.42 7.57
C MET A 36 -12.51 2.51 7.47
N VAL A 37 -11.99 3.59 6.88
CA VAL A 37 -10.56 3.89 6.85
C VAL A 37 -10.00 4.06 8.26
N GLN A 38 -10.67 4.83 9.11
CA GLN A 38 -10.27 5.05 10.50
C GLN A 38 -10.19 3.74 11.28
N MET A 39 -11.21 2.88 11.19
CA MET A 39 -11.23 1.56 11.84
C MET A 39 -10.05 0.69 11.38
N LEU A 40 -9.78 0.63 10.07
CA LEU A 40 -8.71 -0.21 9.52
C LEU A 40 -7.29 0.29 9.85
N PHE A 41 -7.05 1.60 9.69
CA PHE A 41 -5.68 2.12 9.70
C PHE A 41 -5.27 2.75 11.03
N ILE A 42 -6.23 3.32 11.78
CA ILE A 42 -5.94 4.06 13.02
C ILE A 42 -6.27 3.21 14.23
N GLU A 43 -7.50 2.72 14.31
CA GLU A 43 -8.01 1.98 15.48
C GLU A 43 -7.63 0.50 15.44
N LYS A 44 -7.31 -0.04 14.22
CA LYS A 44 -7.07 -1.46 13.97
C LYS A 44 -8.24 -2.34 14.43
N ASP A 45 -9.45 -1.79 14.44
CA ASP A 45 -10.70 -2.46 14.80
C ASP A 45 -11.25 -3.23 13.59
N THR A 46 -10.68 -4.42 13.37
CA THR A 46 -11.09 -5.30 12.26
C THR A 46 -12.50 -5.85 12.42
N GLU A 47 -12.98 -6.04 13.66
CA GLU A 47 -14.35 -6.50 13.92
C GLU A 47 -15.38 -5.41 13.66
N GLY A 48 -15.16 -4.19 14.15
CA GLY A 48 -15.99 -3.03 13.86
C GLY A 48 -16.07 -2.73 12.38
N TYR A 49 -14.91 -2.78 11.69
CA TYR A 49 -14.87 -2.68 10.24
C TYR A 49 -15.75 -3.72 9.57
N ARG A 50 -15.64 -5.01 9.94
CA ARG A 50 -16.41 -6.10 9.32
C ARG A 50 -17.92 -5.91 9.49
N LYS A 51 -18.36 -5.58 10.69
CA LYS A 51 -19.77 -5.25 10.99
C LYS A 51 -20.28 -4.08 10.14
N MET A 52 -19.45 -3.03 9.99
CA MET A 52 -19.79 -1.87 9.17
C MET A 52 -19.82 -2.22 7.68
N ALA A 53 -18.82 -2.94 7.16
CA ALA A 53 -18.72 -3.34 5.76
C ALA A 53 -19.90 -4.22 5.31
N ASP A 54 -20.32 -5.16 6.15
CA ASP A 54 -21.42 -6.08 5.87
C ASP A 54 -22.80 -5.45 6.02
N SER A 55 -22.90 -4.26 6.60
CA SER A 55 -24.19 -3.59 6.78
C SER A 55 -24.84 -3.21 5.43
N PHE A 56 -26.19 -3.21 5.40
CA PHE A 56 -26.95 -2.82 4.23
C PHE A 56 -26.56 -1.44 3.69
N LEU A 57 -26.38 -0.46 4.60
CA LEU A 57 -26.01 0.90 4.21
C LEU A 57 -24.66 0.95 3.50
N SER A 58 -23.64 0.20 3.95
CA SER A 58 -22.35 0.14 3.26
C SER A 58 -22.47 -0.51 1.88
N LYS A 59 -23.29 -1.56 1.77
CA LYS A 59 -23.53 -2.24 0.48
C LYS A 59 -24.21 -1.36 -0.55
N VAL A 60 -25.06 -0.44 -0.12
CA VAL A 60 -25.79 0.49 -0.99
C VAL A 60 -24.99 1.77 -1.28
N LEU A 61 -24.37 2.35 -0.25
CA LEU A 61 -23.75 3.68 -0.35
C LEU A 61 -22.30 3.64 -0.87
N ILE A 62 -21.57 2.56 -0.61
CA ILE A 62 -20.15 2.44 -1.04
C ILE A 62 -20.11 1.63 -2.33
N SER A 63 -19.46 2.18 -3.36
CA SER A 63 -19.32 1.50 -4.64
C SER A 63 -18.66 0.13 -4.50
N SER A 64 -19.05 -0.83 -5.36
CA SER A 64 -18.47 -2.17 -5.32
C SER A 64 -16.95 -2.17 -5.52
N LYS A 65 -16.42 -1.21 -6.27
CA LYS A 65 -14.98 -1.02 -6.48
C LYS A 65 -14.29 -0.57 -5.20
N GLN A 66 -14.83 0.46 -4.54
CA GLN A 66 -14.26 0.97 -3.29
C GLN A 66 -14.33 -0.07 -2.16
N ARG A 67 -15.41 -0.86 -2.12
CA ARG A 67 -15.49 -1.98 -1.17
C ARG A 67 -14.39 -3.02 -1.39
N LEU A 68 -14.06 -3.34 -2.65
CA LEU A 68 -12.95 -4.25 -2.95
C LEU A 68 -11.59 -3.70 -2.50
N ILE A 69 -11.36 -2.38 -2.61
CA ILE A 69 -10.14 -1.75 -2.09
C ILE A 69 -10.07 -1.85 -0.56
N PHE A 70 -11.18 -1.65 0.12
CA PHE A 70 -11.24 -1.85 1.57
C PHE A 70 -11.05 -3.33 1.97
N GLU A 71 -11.66 -4.27 1.24
CA GLU A 71 -11.45 -5.71 1.45
C GLU A 71 -9.99 -6.13 1.21
N MET A 72 -9.33 -5.55 0.22
CA MET A 72 -7.89 -5.75 0.00
C MET A 72 -7.08 -5.36 1.24
N THR A 73 -7.34 -4.18 1.78
CA THR A 73 -6.67 -3.70 2.99
C THR A 73 -6.99 -4.56 4.21
N TYR A 74 -8.27 -4.90 4.40
CA TYR A 74 -8.72 -5.75 5.49
C TYR A 74 -8.05 -7.13 5.47
N ASN A 75 -8.08 -7.82 4.33
CA ASN A 75 -7.51 -9.16 4.20
C ASN A 75 -5.98 -9.15 4.40
N ARG A 76 -5.30 -8.08 3.94
CA ARG A 76 -3.87 -7.89 4.21
C ARG A 76 -3.58 -7.73 5.71
N LEU A 77 -4.38 -6.94 6.43
CA LEU A 77 -4.20 -6.70 7.87
C LEU A 77 -4.52 -7.93 8.73
N THR A 78 -5.48 -8.76 8.28
CA THR A 78 -5.90 -9.97 8.98
C THR A 78 -5.13 -11.22 8.56
N GLY A 79 -4.25 -11.12 7.54
CA GLY A 79 -3.49 -12.26 7.02
C GLY A 79 -4.33 -13.29 6.29
N ASN A 80 -5.48 -12.89 5.73
CA ASN A 80 -6.35 -13.78 4.96
C ASN A 80 -5.91 -13.82 3.50
N ASP A 81 -4.87 -14.58 3.21
CA ASP A 81 -4.18 -14.61 1.93
C ASP A 81 -5.07 -15.15 0.79
N GLU A 82 -5.92 -16.15 1.03
CA GLU A 82 -6.85 -16.69 0.01
C GLU A 82 -7.86 -15.63 -0.48
N GLN A 83 -8.46 -14.91 0.47
CA GLN A 83 -9.40 -13.84 0.13
C GLN A 83 -8.69 -12.66 -0.53
N LEU A 84 -7.45 -12.39 -0.15
CA LEU A 84 -6.63 -11.32 -0.73
C LEU A 84 -6.34 -11.58 -2.21
N GLU A 85 -5.95 -12.81 -2.57
CA GLU A 85 -5.75 -13.22 -3.98
C GLU A 85 -7.04 -13.07 -4.80
N ALA A 86 -8.18 -13.51 -4.28
CA ALA A 86 -9.47 -13.36 -4.94
C ALA A 86 -9.82 -11.88 -5.21
N VAL A 87 -9.51 -11.01 -4.25
CA VAL A 87 -9.69 -9.55 -4.40
C VAL A 87 -8.74 -8.98 -5.45
N PHE A 88 -7.46 -9.38 -5.46
CA PHE A 88 -6.50 -8.96 -6.49
C PHE A 88 -6.95 -9.32 -7.89
N ALA A 89 -7.38 -10.57 -8.08
CA ALA A 89 -7.90 -11.05 -9.36
C ALA A 89 -9.14 -10.26 -9.83
N THR A 90 -10.03 -9.92 -8.89
CA THR A 90 -11.25 -9.17 -9.19
C THR A 90 -10.94 -7.70 -9.53
N LEU A 91 -10.05 -7.05 -8.78
CA LEU A 91 -9.60 -5.68 -9.05
C LEU A 91 -8.81 -5.58 -10.35
N GLY A 92 -8.00 -6.59 -10.69
CA GLY A 92 -7.23 -6.65 -11.92
C GLY A 92 -8.07 -6.64 -13.21
N LYS A 93 -9.34 -7.07 -13.12
CA LYS A 93 -10.31 -7.04 -14.23
C LYS A 93 -11.08 -5.73 -14.34
N ARG A 94 -10.87 -4.78 -13.42
CA ARG A 94 -11.61 -3.51 -13.39
C ARG A 94 -10.78 -2.36 -13.90
N LYS A 95 -11.44 -1.37 -14.48
CA LYS A 95 -10.80 -0.07 -14.76
C LYS A 95 -10.65 0.69 -13.44
N LEU A 96 -9.40 0.79 -12.99
CA LEU A 96 -9.02 1.52 -11.78
C LEU A 96 -8.57 2.94 -12.13
N ALA A 97 -8.82 3.89 -11.22
CA ALA A 97 -8.17 5.19 -11.28
C ALA A 97 -6.65 5.02 -11.00
N PRO A 98 -5.78 5.95 -11.43
CA PRO A 98 -4.34 5.81 -11.23
C PRO A 98 -3.95 5.50 -9.78
N GLN A 99 -4.48 6.22 -8.81
CA GLN A 99 -4.22 5.99 -7.39
C GLN A 99 -4.67 4.60 -6.94
N GLU A 100 -5.87 4.16 -7.32
CA GLU A 100 -6.41 2.83 -6.99
C GLU A 100 -5.55 1.71 -7.60
N ALA A 101 -5.09 1.91 -8.83
CA ALA A 101 -4.19 0.98 -9.51
C ALA A 101 -2.85 0.87 -8.77
N PHE A 102 -2.33 1.99 -8.30
CA PHE A 102 -1.09 2.04 -7.54
C PHE A 102 -1.23 1.39 -6.15
N GLU A 103 -2.33 1.64 -5.43
CA GLU A 103 -2.64 0.99 -4.14
C GLU A 103 -2.77 -0.54 -4.29
N ARG A 104 -3.46 -0.99 -5.36
CA ARG A 104 -3.53 -2.42 -5.69
C ARG A 104 -2.13 -2.99 -5.92
N PHE A 105 -1.33 -2.31 -6.74
CA PHE A 105 0.04 -2.74 -7.01
C PHE A 105 0.88 -2.86 -5.74
N GLN A 106 0.86 -1.84 -4.87
CA GLN A 106 1.59 -1.90 -3.60
C GLN A 106 1.22 -3.14 -2.79
N SER A 107 -0.07 -3.47 -2.75
CA SER A 107 -0.58 -4.61 -2.01
C SER A 107 -0.17 -5.94 -2.64
N VAL A 108 -0.22 -6.05 -3.98
CA VAL A 108 0.25 -7.23 -4.73
C VAL A 108 1.76 -7.42 -4.53
N PHE A 109 2.54 -6.36 -4.70
CA PHE A 109 3.99 -6.42 -4.53
C PHE A 109 4.41 -6.91 -3.15
N GLN A 110 3.80 -6.36 -2.08
CA GLN A 110 4.09 -6.79 -0.72
C GLN A 110 3.66 -8.23 -0.45
N TYR A 111 2.53 -8.64 -1.05
CA TYR A 111 2.03 -10.01 -0.96
C TYR A 111 2.96 -11.00 -1.67
N ASP A 112 3.36 -10.70 -2.91
CA ASP A 112 4.23 -11.56 -3.69
C ASP A 112 5.62 -11.68 -3.06
N LEU A 113 6.14 -10.57 -2.52
CA LEU A 113 7.42 -10.59 -1.77
C LEU A 113 7.32 -11.47 -0.52
N LYS A 114 6.25 -11.33 0.27
CA LYS A 114 6.01 -12.14 1.48
C LYS A 114 5.86 -13.63 1.17
N ASN A 115 5.24 -13.96 0.04
CA ASN A 115 4.91 -15.34 -0.33
C ASN A 115 5.88 -15.93 -1.36
N GLU A 116 7.05 -15.30 -1.57
CA GLU A 116 8.12 -15.77 -2.45
C GLU A 116 7.68 -16.01 -3.91
N LYS A 117 6.67 -15.25 -4.39
CA LYS A 117 6.17 -15.31 -5.76
C LYS A 117 7.01 -14.39 -6.67
N TYR A 118 8.26 -14.69 -6.81
CA TYR A 118 9.25 -13.79 -7.41
C TYR A 118 9.07 -13.51 -8.90
N ASP A 119 8.60 -14.48 -9.67
CA ASP A 119 8.30 -14.28 -11.10
C ASP A 119 7.13 -13.31 -11.28
N ASP A 120 6.09 -13.45 -10.44
CA ASP A 120 4.95 -12.54 -10.41
C ASP A 120 5.38 -11.14 -9.96
N LEU A 121 6.25 -11.06 -8.94
CA LEU A 121 6.81 -9.83 -8.41
C LEU A 121 7.55 -9.01 -9.48
N GLU A 122 8.41 -9.65 -10.30
CA GLU A 122 9.13 -8.98 -11.38
C GLU A 122 8.18 -8.43 -12.44
N ALA A 123 7.18 -9.21 -12.84
CA ALA A 123 6.18 -8.80 -13.81
C ALA A 123 5.34 -7.61 -13.31
N GLU A 124 4.90 -7.63 -12.06
CA GLU A 124 4.14 -6.52 -11.46
C GLU A 124 5.03 -5.28 -11.25
N TYR A 125 6.29 -5.43 -10.82
CA TYR A 125 7.23 -4.32 -10.68
C TYR A 125 7.49 -3.61 -12.02
N LYS A 126 7.72 -4.38 -13.09
CA LYS A 126 7.88 -3.83 -14.43
C LYS A 126 6.65 -3.07 -14.88
N LYS A 127 5.47 -3.65 -14.75
CA LYS A 127 4.20 -3.07 -15.16
C LYS A 127 3.93 -1.72 -14.48
N ILE A 128 4.19 -1.62 -13.18
CA ILE A 128 3.96 -0.36 -12.48
C ILE A 128 5.03 0.67 -12.79
N THR A 129 6.28 0.24 -12.98
CA THR A 129 7.36 1.15 -13.38
C THR A 129 7.07 1.73 -14.77
N ASP A 130 6.56 0.93 -15.70
CA ASP A 130 6.14 1.39 -17.03
C ASP A 130 4.97 2.40 -16.92
N GLN A 131 4.06 2.20 -16.00
CA GLN A 131 2.88 3.06 -15.84
C GLN A 131 3.15 4.35 -15.04
N PHE A 132 3.97 4.30 -14.00
CA PHE A 132 4.16 5.41 -13.05
C PHE A 132 5.59 5.93 -12.96
N GLY A 133 6.57 5.26 -13.57
CA GLY A 133 7.99 5.62 -13.48
C GLY A 133 8.34 6.99 -14.03
N SER A 134 7.57 7.48 -15.01
CA SER A 134 7.71 8.84 -15.57
C SER A 134 6.88 9.91 -14.85
N SER A 135 6.12 9.53 -13.81
CA SER A 135 5.30 10.49 -13.05
C SER A 135 6.17 11.48 -12.30
N ASP A 136 5.78 12.76 -12.30
CA ASP A 136 6.43 13.79 -11.48
C ASP A 136 5.90 13.85 -10.04
N ASP A 137 4.87 13.06 -9.71
CA ASP A 137 4.33 12.95 -8.36
C ASP A 137 5.37 12.32 -7.41
N LEU A 138 5.74 13.07 -6.38
CA LEU A 138 6.74 12.66 -5.38
C LEU A 138 6.32 11.39 -4.61
N TYR A 139 5.02 11.18 -4.43
CA TYR A 139 4.50 10.00 -3.78
C TYR A 139 4.81 8.74 -4.60
N TYR A 140 4.48 8.74 -5.91
CA TYR A 140 4.80 7.61 -6.79
C TYR A 140 6.31 7.39 -6.90
N LYS A 141 7.10 8.45 -7.12
CA LYS A 141 8.56 8.36 -7.19
C LYS A 141 9.17 7.77 -5.92
N GLY A 142 8.76 8.26 -4.75
CA GLY A 142 9.27 7.79 -3.47
C GLY A 142 8.96 6.33 -3.23
N THR A 143 7.71 5.93 -3.46
CA THR A 143 7.26 4.55 -3.26
C THR A 143 7.91 3.57 -4.24
N LEU A 144 8.01 3.93 -5.53
CA LEU A 144 8.67 3.10 -6.54
C LEU A 144 10.16 2.91 -6.23
N ARG A 145 10.82 3.93 -5.72
CA ARG A 145 12.22 3.83 -5.28
C ARG A 145 12.37 2.86 -4.11
N GLU A 146 11.48 2.92 -3.13
CA GLU A 146 11.50 1.99 -2.00
C GLU A 146 11.27 0.55 -2.46
N PHE A 147 10.29 0.31 -3.36
CA PHE A 147 10.08 -1.01 -3.94
C PHE A 147 11.28 -1.51 -4.77
N SER A 148 11.96 -0.60 -5.47
CA SER A 148 13.21 -0.94 -6.16
C SER A 148 14.28 -1.42 -5.18
N TYR A 149 14.40 -0.79 -4.00
CA TYR A 149 15.34 -1.25 -2.98
C TYR A 149 14.91 -2.59 -2.38
N MET A 150 13.62 -2.77 -2.05
CA MET A 150 13.11 -4.05 -1.57
C MET A 150 13.40 -5.18 -2.57
N TYR A 151 13.18 -4.94 -3.86
CA TYR A 151 13.42 -5.93 -4.89
C TYR A 151 14.91 -6.17 -5.17
N ASN A 152 15.68 -5.11 -5.44
CA ASN A 152 17.06 -5.26 -5.88
C ASN A 152 18.04 -5.48 -4.70
N VAL A 153 17.80 -4.83 -3.54
CA VAL A 153 18.69 -4.93 -2.38
C VAL A 153 18.26 -6.07 -1.48
N ASP A 154 16.99 -6.01 -1.00
CA ASP A 154 16.56 -6.92 0.07
C ASP A 154 16.35 -8.34 -0.48
N TYR A 155 15.83 -8.46 -1.71
CA TYR A 155 15.60 -9.76 -2.35
C TYR A 155 16.78 -10.22 -3.24
N LYS A 156 17.15 -9.48 -4.29
CA LYS A 156 18.23 -9.90 -5.22
C LYS A 156 19.65 -9.83 -4.62
N GLY A 157 19.85 -9.00 -3.60
CA GLY A 157 21.17 -8.79 -3.00
C GLY A 157 22.17 -8.12 -3.94
N ASP A 158 21.69 -7.17 -4.76
CA ASP A 158 22.53 -6.47 -5.74
C ASP A 158 23.56 -5.58 -5.05
N VAL A 159 24.78 -6.09 -4.92
CA VAL A 159 25.90 -5.39 -4.28
C VAL A 159 26.35 -4.14 -5.02
N SER A 160 25.91 -3.92 -6.27
CA SER A 160 26.23 -2.70 -7.03
C SER A 160 25.58 -1.46 -6.40
N LEU A 161 24.50 -1.64 -5.62
CA LEU A 161 23.76 -0.58 -4.92
C LEU A 161 24.38 -0.15 -3.58
N LEU A 162 25.46 -0.82 -3.13
CA LEU A 162 26.15 -0.47 -1.87
C LEU A 162 26.52 1.02 -1.75
N PRO A 163 27.09 1.70 -2.75
CA PRO A 163 27.45 3.12 -2.64
C PRO A 163 26.22 4.00 -2.40
N GLU A 164 25.09 3.66 -3.02
CA GLU A 164 23.82 4.37 -2.84
C GLU A 164 23.26 4.14 -1.43
N MET A 165 23.28 2.90 -0.94
CA MET A 165 22.80 2.57 0.41
C MET A 165 23.65 3.25 1.48
N GLU A 166 24.98 3.27 1.34
CA GLU A 166 25.87 3.99 2.25
C GLU A 166 25.61 5.50 2.26
N LYS A 167 25.40 6.09 1.08
CA LYS A 167 25.03 7.52 0.96
C LYS A 167 23.71 7.81 1.67
N LEU A 168 22.66 7.03 1.43
CA LEU A 168 21.37 7.19 2.08
C LEU A 168 21.47 7.01 3.60
N CYS A 169 22.19 5.99 4.06
CA CYS A 169 22.46 5.76 5.48
C CYS A 169 23.16 6.96 6.16
N SER A 170 24.01 7.70 5.42
CA SER A 170 24.73 8.87 5.97
C SER A 170 23.93 10.18 5.90
N THR A 171 23.03 10.32 4.93
CA THR A 171 22.35 11.60 4.62
C THR A 171 20.93 11.70 5.14
N ILE A 172 20.25 10.58 5.40
CA ILE A 172 18.86 10.59 5.87
C ILE A 172 18.81 11.06 7.33
N PRO A 173 17.99 12.09 7.63
CA PRO A 173 17.92 12.65 8.99
C PRO A 173 17.04 11.82 9.94
N VAL A 174 16.12 10.98 9.41
CA VAL A 174 15.18 10.18 10.19
C VAL A 174 15.87 8.92 10.67
N GLU A 175 16.05 8.77 11.99
CA GLU A 175 16.81 7.66 12.60
C GLU A 175 16.28 6.28 12.20
N GLN A 176 14.96 6.10 12.20
CA GLN A 176 14.36 4.83 11.79
C GLN A 176 14.68 4.47 10.34
N SER A 177 14.56 5.42 9.41
CA SER A 177 14.93 5.21 8.01
C SER A 177 16.42 4.94 7.86
N LYS A 178 17.27 5.66 8.60
CA LYS A 178 18.70 5.44 8.64
C LYS A 178 19.05 4.03 9.13
N GLY A 179 18.31 3.52 10.13
CA GLY A 179 18.45 2.15 10.62
C GLY A 179 18.14 1.10 9.55
N ILE A 180 17.08 1.33 8.75
CA ILE A 180 16.72 0.44 7.62
C ILE A 180 17.84 0.43 6.56
N PHE A 181 18.40 1.58 6.19
CA PHE A 181 19.52 1.63 5.25
C PHE A 181 20.81 1.05 5.81
N ALA A 182 21.06 1.18 7.11
CA ALA A 182 22.17 0.48 7.78
C ALA A 182 21.97 -1.05 7.71
N PHE A 183 20.75 -1.55 7.91
CA PHE A 183 20.46 -2.97 7.75
C PHE A 183 20.68 -3.44 6.30
N ARG A 184 20.28 -2.69 5.30
CA ARG A 184 20.53 -2.97 3.88
C ARG A 184 22.03 -3.01 3.57
N CYS A 185 22.81 -2.07 4.12
CA CYS A 185 24.28 -2.12 4.01
C CYS A 185 24.85 -3.37 4.66
N PHE A 186 24.39 -3.74 5.88
CA PHE A 186 24.78 -5.00 6.53
C PHE A 186 24.52 -6.20 5.62
N HIS A 187 23.31 -6.32 5.07
CA HIS A 187 22.92 -7.40 4.19
C HIS A 187 23.84 -7.50 2.96
N LEU A 188 24.04 -6.41 2.23
CA LEU A 188 24.88 -6.38 1.04
C LEU A 188 26.37 -6.63 1.34
N TYR A 189 26.90 -6.15 2.49
CA TYR A 189 28.26 -6.46 2.91
C TYR A 189 28.42 -7.91 3.33
N THR A 190 27.37 -8.54 3.87
CA THR A 190 27.36 -9.98 4.17
C THR A 190 27.47 -10.78 2.88
N ILE A 191 26.70 -10.44 1.84
CA ILE A 191 26.77 -11.07 0.51
C ILE A 191 28.16 -10.87 -0.11
N LYS A 192 28.71 -9.66 0.01
CA LYS A 192 30.05 -9.33 -0.50
C LYS A 192 31.19 -10.02 0.24
N GLY A 193 30.94 -10.58 1.43
CA GLY A 193 31.96 -11.23 2.28
C GLY A 193 32.80 -10.26 3.10
N ASP A 194 32.48 -8.97 3.17
CA ASP A 194 33.19 -7.99 4.01
C ASP A 194 32.63 -8.01 5.45
N LYS A 195 33.09 -8.98 6.22
CA LYS A 195 32.64 -9.20 7.61
C LYS A 195 32.82 -7.99 8.52
N LYS A 196 33.91 -7.20 8.31
CA LYS A 196 34.18 -6.03 9.14
C LYS A 196 33.16 -4.92 8.92
N LYS A 197 32.84 -4.63 7.67
CA LYS A 197 31.82 -3.63 7.33
C LYS A 197 30.41 -4.14 7.64
N ALA A 198 30.12 -5.40 7.39
CA ALA A 198 28.84 -6.01 7.77
C ALA A 198 28.57 -5.82 9.27
N GLU A 199 29.52 -6.18 10.14
CA GLU A 199 29.36 -6.04 11.60
C GLU A 199 29.20 -4.56 12.03
N LYS A 200 29.93 -3.62 11.39
CA LYS A 200 29.75 -2.19 11.63
C LYS A 200 28.29 -1.75 11.37
N TYR A 201 27.73 -2.13 10.22
CA TYR A 201 26.39 -1.73 9.83
C TYR A 201 25.30 -2.49 10.60
N ARG A 202 25.55 -3.74 11.02
CA ARG A 202 24.67 -4.49 11.91
C ARG A 202 24.49 -3.77 13.26
N LYS A 203 25.61 -3.34 13.86
CA LYS A 203 25.58 -2.58 15.12
C LYS A 203 24.81 -1.27 14.96
N MET A 204 25.07 -0.51 13.90
CA MET A 204 24.36 0.73 13.62
C MET A 204 22.85 0.50 13.45
N ALA A 205 22.45 -0.55 12.73
CA ALA A 205 21.04 -0.91 12.59
C ALA A 205 20.40 -1.26 13.94
N ALA A 206 21.09 -2.06 14.77
CA ALA A 206 20.62 -2.45 16.09
C ALA A 206 20.50 -1.26 17.08
N GLU A 207 21.39 -0.28 16.98
CA GLU A 207 21.30 0.97 17.75
C GLU A 207 20.10 1.81 17.37
N LEU A 208 19.73 1.86 16.08
CA LEU A 208 18.68 2.72 15.54
C LEU A 208 17.29 2.07 15.49
N LEU A 209 17.19 0.76 15.28
CA LEU A 209 15.95 0.01 15.17
C LEU A 209 15.62 -0.83 16.41
N GLY A 210 16.62 -1.13 17.23
CA GLY A 210 16.54 -2.12 18.30
C GLY A 210 17.10 -3.48 17.87
N LYS A 211 17.77 -4.14 18.81
CA LYS A 211 18.44 -5.44 18.53
C LYS A 211 17.44 -6.52 18.13
N GLU A 212 16.30 -6.60 18.83
CA GLU A 212 15.26 -7.61 18.56
C GLU A 212 14.71 -7.50 17.14
N VAL A 213 14.47 -6.27 16.66
CA VAL A 213 13.99 -6.01 15.30
C VAL A 213 15.02 -6.46 14.26
N VAL A 214 16.30 -6.17 14.48
CA VAL A 214 17.38 -6.57 13.55
C VAL A 214 17.54 -8.09 13.54
N ASP A 215 17.49 -8.75 14.69
CA ASP A 215 17.61 -10.21 14.78
C ASP A 215 16.40 -10.89 14.09
N GLU A 216 15.19 -10.33 14.18
CA GLU A 216 14.01 -10.77 13.45
C GLU A 216 14.19 -10.60 11.91
N MET A 217 14.65 -9.43 11.47
CA MET A 217 14.93 -9.16 10.05
C MET A 217 15.98 -10.14 9.49
N ILE A 218 17.00 -10.49 10.27
CA ILE A 218 18.02 -11.49 9.88
C ILE A 218 17.37 -12.87 9.76
N SER A 219 16.51 -13.27 10.69
CA SER A 219 15.86 -14.58 10.66
C SER A 219 15.01 -14.78 9.42
N ILE A 220 14.25 -13.74 9.02
CA ILE A 220 13.44 -13.76 7.80
C ILE A 220 14.32 -13.96 6.57
N GLN A 221 15.44 -13.25 6.45
CA GLN A 221 16.34 -13.36 5.29
C GLN A 221 17.03 -14.73 5.16
N HIS A 222 17.22 -15.45 6.28
CA HIS A 222 17.86 -16.78 6.27
C HIS A 222 16.88 -17.90 5.90
N THR A 223 15.60 -17.73 6.19
CA THR A 223 14.55 -18.71 5.84
C THR A 223 14.35 -18.78 4.32
N ASP A 224 14.56 -17.64 3.63
CA ASP A 224 14.27 -17.46 2.20
C ASP A 224 15.38 -18.00 1.25
N ARG A 225 16.45 -18.62 1.78
CA ARG A 225 17.61 -19.04 0.97
C ARG A 225 18.01 -20.52 1.13
N GLN A 226 17.17 -21.32 1.82
CA GLN A 226 17.36 -22.77 1.92
C GLN A 226 16.44 -23.51 0.96
#